data_4b014257530db3ca897643dab6935070
#
_entry.id   4b014257530db3ca897643dab6935070
#
_cell.length_a   1.000
_cell.length_b   1.000
_cell.length_c   1.000
_cell.angle_alpha   90.00
_cell.angle_beta   90.00
_cell.angle_gamma   90.00
#
_symmetry.space_group_name_H-M   'P 1'
#
loop_
_entity.id
_entity.type
_entity.pdbx_description
1 polymer ?
#
loop_
_entity_poly.entity_id
_entity_poly.type
_entity_poly.pdbx_seq_one_letter_code
_entity_poly.pdbx_strand_id
1 'polypeptide(L)'
;MKFNFTGKLSKSSMILLIVAGIFTAISAFTSVWRIDLTAPQYPEGMVLYIGGLDGVSGGDEGNDLYKINELNHYVGMAQIHPGDFWEFTALPIILGAFAVLFLVTAFIKNKKLSIASLISFGIFGVLGFIDFYHWTYVYGHNLSPDAPIKVPGMSYQPPILGEKQLLSFD
;
A
#
# COMPACT_ATOMS: atom_id res chain seq x y z
N MET A 1 -3.85 -35.31 -12.00
CA MET A 1 -4.40 -34.26 -12.90
C MET A 1 -3.23 -33.67 -13.69
N LYS A 2 -3.11 -33.90 -15.02
CA LYS A 2 -2.01 -33.27 -15.81
C LYS A 2 -2.44 -31.85 -16.19
N PHE A 3 -1.82 -30.86 -15.62
CA PHE A 3 -2.04 -29.47 -16.02
C PHE A 3 -1.46 -29.25 -17.42
N ASN A 4 -2.33 -28.98 -18.38
CA ASN A 4 -1.90 -28.64 -19.73
C ASN A 4 -1.70 -27.11 -19.82
N PHE A 5 -0.45 -26.68 -19.83
CA PHE A 5 -0.05 -25.26 -19.89
C PHE A 5 0.00 -24.72 -21.33
N THR A 6 -0.30 -25.55 -22.35
CA THR A 6 -0.28 -25.13 -23.75
C THR A 6 -1.69 -25.00 -24.31
N GLY A 7 -1.89 -24.09 -25.27
CA GLY A 7 -3.17 -23.91 -25.94
C GLY A 7 -3.77 -22.50 -25.78
N LYS A 8 -4.99 -22.35 -26.27
CA LYS A 8 -5.77 -21.12 -26.18
C LYS A 8 -6.51 -21.02 -24.84
N LEU A 9 -6.70 -19.79 -24.37
CA LEU A 9 -7.54 -19.51 -23.21
C LEU A 9 -9.01 -19.82 -23.49
N SER A 10 -9.71 -20.29 -22.46
CA SER A 10 -11.18 -20.42 -22.48
C SER A 10 -11.83 -19.03 -22.48
N LYS A 11 -13.09 -18.95 -22.88
CA LYS A 11 -13.86 -17.69 -22.82
C LYS A 11 -13.94 -17.14 -21.37
N SER A 12 -14.16 -18.02 -20.40
CA SER A 12 -14.21 -17.62 -19.00
C SER A 12 -12.86 -17.05 -18.50
N SER A 13 -11.73 -17.68 -18.87
CA SER A 13 -10.40 -17.16 -18.52
C SER A 13 -10.11 -15.81 -19.15
N MET A 14 -10.57 -15.58 -20.39
CA MET A 14 -10.44 -14.28 -21.05
C MET A 14 -11.23 -13.20 -20.30
N ILE A 15 -12.48 -13.48 -19.96
CA ILE A 15 -13.33 -12.54 -19.19
C ILE A 15 -12.68 -12.20 -17.86
N LEU A 16 -12.19 -13.21 -17.12
CA LEU A 16 -11.51 -13.00 -15.85
C LEU A 16 -10.26 -12.13 -15.99
N LEU A 17 -9.46 -12.30 -17.04
CA LEU A 17 -8.29 -11.44 -17.30
C LEU A 17 -8.68 -10.01 -17.64
N ILE A 18 -9.75 -9.82 -18.41
CA ILE A 18 -10.26 -8.48 -18.71
C ILE A 18 -10.72 -7.79 -17.42
N VAL A 19 -11.50 -8.48 -16.60
CA VAL A 19 -11.97 -7.98 -15.31
C VAL A 19 -10.77 -7.66 -14.40
N ALA A 20 -9.79 -8.57 -14.28
CA ALA A 20 -8.56 -8.34 -13.52
C ALA A 20 -7.80 -7.10 -14.03
N GLY A 21 -7.66 -6.94 -15.36
CA GLY A 21 -7.02 -5.77 -15.95
C GLY A 21 -7.74 -4.46 -15.60
N ILE A 22 -9.07 -4.45 -15.66
CA ILE A 22 -9.88 -3.28 -15.29
C ILE A 22 -9.69 -2.93 -13.80
N PHE A 23 -9.80 -3.92 -12.90
CA PHE A 23 -9.61 -3.67 -11.47
C PHE A 23 -8.18 -3.23 -11.14
N THR A 24 -7.16 -3.80 -11.80
CA THR A 24 -5.77 -3.37 -11.64
C THR A 24 -5.58 -1.93 -12.14
N ALA A 25 -6.23 -1.53 -13.22
CA ALA A 25 -6.21 -0.14 -13.69
C ALA A 25 -6.87 0.81 -12.68
N ILE A 26 -8.02 0.43 -12.12
CA ILE A 26 -8.73 1.24 -11.12
C ILE A 26 -7.87 1.38 -9.86
N SER A 27 -7.22 0.29 -9.40
CA SER A 27 -6.38 0.31 -8.19
C SER A 27 -5.17 1.25 -8.30
N ALA A 28 -4.72 1.57 -9.53
CA ALA A 28 -3.66 2.56 -9.74
C ALA A 28 -4.06 3.99 -9.32
N PHE A 29 -5.37 4.27 -9.24
CA PHE A 29 -5.91 5.59 -8.91
C PHE A 29 -6.51 5.65 -7.50
N THR A 30 -6.51 4.55 -6.77
CA THR A 30 -7.10 4.47 -5.42
C THR A 30 -6.04 4.22 -4.38
N SER A 31 -6.28 4.72 -3.16
CA SER A 31 -5.42 4.38 -2.02
C SER A 31 -5.50 2.89 -1.76
N VAL A 32 -4.35 2.26 -1.54
CA VAL A 32 -4.25 0.82 -1.24
C VAL A 32 -4.36 0.56 0.26
N TRP A 33 -4.10 1.57 1.07
CA TRP A 33 -4.22 1.48 2.52
C TRP A 33 -4.66 2.81 3.13
N ARG A 34 -5.43 2.71 4.22
CA ARG A 34 -5.91 3.83 5.02
C ARG A 34 -5.61 3.54 6.48
N ILE A 35 -5.07 4.53 7.18
CA ILE A 35 -4.85 4.50 8.61
C ILE A 35 -5.70 5.60 9.24
N ASP A 36 -6.55 5.24 10.18
CA ASP A 36 -7.29 6.17 11.03
C ASP A 36 -6.54 6.25 12.36
N LEU A 37 -6.14 7.46 12.77
CA LEU A 37 -5.43 7.72 13.99
C LEU A 37 -6.25 8.65 14.89
N THR A 38 -6.22 8.37 16.20
CA THR A 38 -6.79 9.26 17.21
C THR A 38 -5.72 9.56 18.25
N ALA A 39 -5.64 10.81 18.68
CA ALA A 39 -4.74 11.24 19.75
C ALA A 39 -5.47 12.23 20.63
N PRO A 40 -5.08 12.40 21.91
CA PRO A 40 -5.73 13.36 22.82
C PRO A 40 -5.73 14.81 22.28
N GLN A 41 -4.70 15.17 21.50
CA GLN A 41 -4.59 16.49 20.85
C GLN A 41 -5.52 16.66 19.65
N TYR A 42 -5.95 15.53 19.05
CA TYR A 42 -6.79 15.46 17.85
C TYR A 42 -7.91 14.45 18.07
N PRO A 43 -8.87 14.75 18.95
CA PRO A 43 -9.96 13.82 19.31
C PRO A 43 -10.93 13.57 18.14
N GLU A 44 -10.97 14.47 17.16
CA GLU A 44 -11.72 14.30 15.91
C GLU A 44 -11.17 13.21 15.01
N GLY A 45 -9.93 12.76 15.28
CA GLY A 45 -9.21 11.80 14.47
C GLY A 45 -8.47 12.45 13.31
N MET A 46 -7.59 11.66 12.70
CA MET A 46 -6.79 12.00 11.52
C MET A 46 -6.74 10.80 10.62
N VAL A 47 -6.64 11.03 9.32
CA VAL A 47 -6.58 9.96 8.32
C VAL A 47 -5.33 10.09 7.47
N LEU A 48 -4.63 8.97 7.29
CA LEU A 48 -3.52 8.84 6.35
C LEU A 48 -3.93 7.88 5.24
N TYR A 49 -3.79 8.33 4.00
CA TYR A 49 -3.98 7.51 2.81
C TYR A 49 -2.63 7.17 2.20
N ILE A 50 -2.46 5.91 1.78
CA ILE A 50 -1.25 5.40 1.15
C ILE A 50 -1.61 4.74 -0.17
N GLY A 51 -0.92 5.14 -1.25
CA GLY A 51 -1.15 4.70 -2.62
C GLY A 51 -1.96 5.68 -3.45
N GLY A 52 -2.41 5.26 -4.62
CA GLY A 52 -3.01 6.14 -5.61
C GLY A 52 -1.97 7.03 -6.29
N LEU A 53 -2.43 8.13 -6.89
CA LEU A 53 -1.56 9.06 -7.62
C LEU A 53 -0.78 10.00 -6.68
N ASP A 54 -1.31 10.25 -5.50
CA ASP A 54 -0.72 11.18 -4.53
C ASP A 54 0.36 10.52 -3.66
N GLY A 55 0.49 9.19 -3.76
CA GLY A 55 1.43 8.39 -2.98
C GLY A 55 1.05 8.34 -1.51
N VAL A 56 1.37 9.38 -0.73
CA VAL A 56 0.95 9.55 0.66
C VAL A 56 0.22 10.86 0.80
N SER A 57 -0.98 10.84 1.36
CA SER A 57 -1.78 12.03 1.57
C SER A 57 -2.56 11.98 2.89
N GLY A 58 -2.90 13.13 3.44
CA GLY A 58 -3.76 13.26 4.62
C GLY A 58 -5.23 13.49 4.24
N GLY A 59 -6.14 13.13 5.14
CA GLY A 59 -7.50 13.63 5.11
C GLY A 59 -7.57 15.14 5.39
N ASP A 60 -8.80 15.67 5.52
CA ASP A 60 -9.04 17.10 5.81
C ASP A 60 -8.25 18.02 4.87
N GLU A 61 -8.40 17.79 3.53
CA GLU A 61 -7.70 18.54 2.47
C GLU A 61 -6.17 18.55 2.60
N GLY A 62 -5.59 17.49 3.20
CA GLY A 62 -4.15 17.35 3.43
C GLY A 62 -3.67 17.77 4.82
N ASN A 63 -4.49 18.45 5.62
CA ASN A 63 -4.12 18.91 6.96
C ASN A 63 -3.77 17.78 7.92
N ASP A 64 -4.38 16.60 7.75
CA ASP A 64 -4.12 15.47 8.62
C ASP A 64 -2.68 14.95 8.51
N LEU A 65 -2.05 15.02 7.34
CA LEU A 65 -0.64 14.67 7.19
C LEU A 65 0.26 15.60 8.03
N TYR A 66 -0.06 16.87 8.09
CA TYR A 66 0.65 17.83 8.94
C TYR A 66 0.49 17.48 10.43
N LYS A 67 -0.75 17.25 10.89
CA LYS A 67 -1.04 16.82 12.27
C LYS A 67 -0.33 15.52 12.66
N ILE A 68 -0.31 14.54 11.74
CA ILE A 68 0.40 13.26 11.94
C ILE A 68 1.90 13.50 12.06
N ASN A 69 2.50 14.38 11.25
CA ASN A 69 3.92 14.70 11.32
C ASN A 69 4.28 15.44 12.63
N GLU A 70 3.39 16.29 13.15
CA GLU A 70 3.54 16.87 14.48
C GLU A 70 3.58 15.79 15.56
N LEU A 71 2.66 14.82 15.54
CA LEU A 71 2.68 13.70 16.48
C LEU A 71 3.94 12.85 16.32
N ASN A 72 4.36 12.57 15.09
CA ASN A 72 5.58 11.83 14.81
C ASN A 72 6.80 12.50 15.44
N HIS A 73 6.89 13.82 15.35
CA HIS A 73 7.96 14.59 15.98
C HIS A 73 7.97 14.39 17.51
N TYR A 74 6.81 14.44 18.17
CA TYR A 74 6.73 14.28 19.63
C TYR A 74 7.17 12.89 20.12
N VAL A 75 6.86 11.83 19.36
CA VAL A 75 7.19 10.45 19.74
C VAL A 75 8.50 9.95 19.11
N GLY A 76 9.16 10.78 18.34
CA GLY A 76 10.46 10.48 17.72
C GLY A 76 10.38 9.68 16.43
N MET A 77 9.21 9.51 15.84
CA MET A 77 9.07 8.94 14.51
C MET A 77 9.57 9.93 13.45
N ALA A 78 10.05 9.43 12.33
CA ALA A 78 10.39 10.26 11.20
C ALA A 78 9.13 10.94 10.62
N GLN A 79 9.31 12.14 10.08
CA GLN A 79 8.25 12.81 9.34
C GLN A 79 8.01 12.09 8.00
N ILE A 80 6.77 12.11 7.55
CA ILE A 80 6.34 11.51 6.30
C ILE A 80 6.21 12.62 5.27
N HIS A 81 7.04 12.57 4.21
CA HIS A 81 6.92 13.48 3.08
C HIS A 81 6.55 12.66 1.83
N PRO A 82 5.53 13.06 1.06
CA PRO A 82 5.10 12.30 -0.11
C PRO A 82 6.21 11.99 -1.12
N GLY A 83 7.22 12.87 -1.21
CA GLY A 83 8.36 12.72 -2.12
C GLY A 83 9.45 11.74 -1.67
N ASP A 84 9.42 11.26 -0.43
CA ASP A 84 10.48 10.38 0.12
C ASP A 84 10.37 8.93 -0.40
N PHE A 85 9.23 8.58 -1.01
CA PHE A 85 8.90 7.23 -1.42
C PHE A 85 8.76 7.12 -2.94
N TRP A 86 9.85 6.76 -3.60
CA TRP A 86 9.84 6.54 -5.05
C TRP A 86 8.89 5.40 -5.47
N GLU A 87 8.67 4.43 -4.56
CA GLU A 87 7.77 3.29 -4.74
C GLU A 87 6.35 3.75 -5.07
N PHE A 88 5.86 4.80 -4.42
CA PHE A 88 4.52 5.33 -4.68
C PHE A 88 4.42 6.06 -6.01
N THR A 89 5.52 6.61 -6.53
CA THR A 89 5.56 7.15 -7.89
C THR A 89 5.58 6.02 -8.92
N ALA A 90 6.27 4.92 -8.64
CA ALA A 90 6.38 3.78 -9.54
C ALA A 90 5.12 2.89 -9.53
N LEU A 91 4.43 2.78 -8.38
CA LEU A 91 3.29 1.88 -8.18
C LEU A 91 2.18 2.06 -9.23
N PRO A 92 1.61 3.26 -9.50
CA PRO A 92 0.57 3.42 -10.50
C PRO A 92 1.04 3.09 -11.91
N ILE A 93 2.31 3.35 -12.24
CA ILE A 93 2.91 3.00 -13.54
C ILE A 93 2.99 1.48 -13.69
N ILE A 94 3.47 0.77 -12.67
CA ILE A 94 3.59 -0.69 -12.67
C ILE A 94 2.21 -1.34 -12.73
N LEU A 95 1.24 -0.87 -11.96
CA LEU A 95 -0.14 -1.35 -12.01
C LEU A 95 -0.77 -1.11 -13.39
N GLY A 96 -0.54 0.05 -13.99
CA GLY A 96 -0.95 0.35 -15.37
C GLY A 96 -0.35 -0.62 -16.38
N ALA A 97 0.94 -0.93 -16.25
CA ALA A 97 1.61 -1.92 -17.11
C ALA A 97 1.01 -3.33 -16.95
N PHE A 98 0.71 -3.78 -15.71
CA PHE A 98 0.02 -5.05 -15.48
C PHE A 98 -1.40 -5.06 -16.02
N ALA A 99 -2.14 -3.96 -15.89
CA ALA A 99 -3.48 -3.83 -16.48
C ALA A 99 -3.44 -4.03 -17.99
N VAL A 100 -2.52 -3.35 -18.68
CA VAL A 100 -2.31 -3.52 -20.14
C VAL A 100 -1.89 -4.96 -20.45
N LEU A 101 -0.96 -5.55 -19.68
CA LEU A 101 -0.51 -6.91 -19.88
C LEU A 101 -1.66 -7.92 -19.76
N PHE A 102 -2.56 -7.78 -18.80
CA PHE A 102 -3.73 -8.64 -18.64
C PHE A 102 -4.69 -8.51 -19.85
N LEU A 103 -4.97 -7.28 -20.30
CA LEU A 103 -5.83 -7.05 -21.47
C LEU A 103 -5.21 -7.64 -22.72
N VAL A 104 -3.93 -7.37 -23.00
CA VAL A 104 -3.21 -7.91 -24.16
C VAL A 104 -3.21 -9.44 -24.13
N THR A 105 -2.95 -10.04 -22.98
CA THR A 105 -2.95 -11.50 -22.79
C THR A 105 -4.32 -12.10 -23.05
N ALA A 106 -5.41 -11.45 -22.63
CA ALA A 106 -6.77 -11.88 -22.90
C ALA A 106 -7.08 -11.90 -24.40
N PHE A 107 -6.64 -10.88 -25.15
CA PHE A 107 -6.86 -10.80 -26.62
C PHE A 107 -5.98 -11.79 -27.41
N ILE A 108 -4.71 -11.98 -27.04
CA ILE A 108 -3.80 -12.96 -27.66
C ILE A 108 -4.27 -14.39 -27.39
N LYS A 109 -5.01 -14.63 -26.31
CA LYS A 109 -5.54 -15.96 -25.91
C LYS A 109 -4.45 -17.01 -25.65
N ASN A 110 -3.26 -16.58 -25.27
CA ASN A 110 -2.12 -17.47 -25.02
C ASN A 110 -2.08 -17.89 -23.56
N LYS A 111 -2.23 -19.20 -23.30
CA LYS A 111 -2.28 -19.75 -21.95
C LYS A 111 -0.97 -19.59 -21.19
N LYS A 112 0.18 -19.77 -21.86
CA LYS A 112 1.50 -19.58 -21.22
C LYS A 112 1.71 -18.15 -20.79
N LEU A 113 1.37 -17.19 -21.65
CA LEU A 113 1.50 -15.76 -21.34
C LEU A 113 0.58 -15.37 -20.17
N SER A 114 -0.65 -15.93 -20.14
CA SER A 114 -1.58 -15.71 -19.02
C SER A 114 -1.01 -16.19 -17.69
N ILE A 115 -0.45 -17.39 -17.65
CA ILE A 115 0.14 -17.92 -16.44
C ILE A 115 1.35 -17.10 -16.01
N ALA A 116 2.20 -16.72 -16.96
CA ALA A 116 3.37 -15.89 -16.67
C ALA A 116 2.98 -14.51 -16.12
N SER A 117 1.97 -13.85 -16.71
CA SER A 117 1.49 -12.55 -16.22
C SER A 117 0.87 -12.63 -14.82
N LEU A 118 0.11 -13.70 -14.53
CA LEU A 118 -0.45 -13.92 -13.18
C LEU A 118 0.63 -14.21 -12.14
N ILE A 119 1.63 -15.04 -12.50
CA ILE A 119 2.77 -15.31 -11.59
C ILE A 119 3.56 -14.04 -11.33
N SER A 120 3.87 -13.26 -12.38
CA SER A 120 4.61 -12.00 -12.25
C SER A 120 3.85 -10.99 -11.38
N PHE A 121 2.53 -10.89 -11.54
CA PHE A 121 1.70 -10.04 -10.69
C PHE A 121 1.66 -10.51 -9.25
N GLY A 122 1.58 -11.84 -9.02
CA GLY A 122 1.66 -12.43 -7.68
C GLY A 122 3.00 -12.15 -7.00
N ILE A 123 4.12 -12.30 -7.73
CA ILE A 123 5.46 -11.96 -7.20
C ILE A 123 5.54 -10.47 -6.87
N PHE A 124 5.06 -9.60 -7.75
CA PHE A 124 5.00 -8.16 -7.51
C PHE A 124 4.21 -7.83 -6.23
N GLY A 125 3.03 -8.46 -6.03
CA GLY A 125 2.22 -8.26 -4.83
C GLY A 125 2.93 -8.70 -3.55
N VAL A 126 3.63 -9.85 -3.58
CA VAL A 126 4.41 -10.33 -2.42
C VAL A 126 5.57 -9.39 -2.10
N LEU A 127 6.33 -8.97 -3.11
CA LEU A 127 7.45 -8.04 -2.91
C LEU A 127 6.97 -6.68 -2.39
N GLY A 128 5.88 -6.14 -2.95
CA GLY A 128 5.29 -4.89 -2.48
C GLY A 128 4.77 -4.99 -1.03
N PHE A 129 4.21 -6.14 -0.65
CA PHE A 129 3.78 -6.36 0.74
C PHE A 129 4.98 -6.44 1.71
N ILE A 130 6.07 -7.11 1.32
CA ILE A 130 7.29 -7.19 2.13
C ILE A 130 7.90 -5.79 2.31
N ASP A 131 7.98 -5.01 1.24
CA ASP A 131 8.50 -3.65 1.25
C ASP A 131 7.65 -2.74 2.14
N PHE A 132 6.34 -2.78 1.99
CA PHE A 132 5.40 -2.04 2.81
C PHE A 132 5.50 -2.41 4.31
N TYR A 133 5.60 -3.71 4.63
CA TYR A 133 5.79 -4.18 6.01
C TYR A 133 7.13 -3.67 6.58
N HIS A 134 8.20 -3.73 5.79
CA HIS A 134 9.50 -3.24 6.19
C HIS A 134 9.46 -1.73 6.49
N TRP A 135 8.82 -0.95 5.61
CA TRP A 135 8.64 0.48 5.81
C TRP A 135 7.88 0.79 7.10
N THR A 136 6.73 0.17 7.34
CA THR A 136 5.96 0.39 8.57
C THR A 136 6.73 -0.02 9.82
N TYR A 137 7.54 -1.09 9.72
CA TYR A 137 8.42 -1.52 10.81
C TYR A 137 9.49 -0.47 11.12
N VAL A 138 10.20 0.00 10.11
CA VAL A 138 11.28 1.00 10.28
C VAL A 138 10.72 2.29 10.89
N TYR A 139 9.61 2.81 10.35
CA TYR A 139 8.98 4.02 10.88
C TYR A 139 8.53 3.86 12.35
N GLY A 140 7.98 2.71 12.70
CA GLY A 140 7.47 2.48 14.04
C GLY A 140 8.53 2.14 15.09
N HIS A 141 9.76 1.75 14.69
CA HIS A 141 10.81 1.30 15.61
C HIS A 141 12.06 2.18 15.63
N ASN A 142 12.36 2.88 14.54
CA ASN A 142 13.54 3.73 14.46
C ASN A 142 13.24 5.12 15.03
N LEU A 143 13.08 5.18 16.35
CA LEU A 143 12.70 6.41 17.04
C LEU A 143 13.92 7.26 17.37
N SER A 144 13.78 8.57 17.22
CA SER A 144 14.81 9.55 17.57
C SER A 144 15.12 9.50 19.08
N PRO A 145 16.40 9.46 19.48
CA PRO A 145 16.78 9.56 20.86
C PRO A 145 16.47 10.93 21.48
N ASP A 146 16.20 11.94 20.68
CA ASP A 146 15.92 13.32 21.11
C ASP A 146 14.41 13.63 21.18
N ALA A 147 13.54 12.60 21.04
CA ALA A 147 12.10 12.76 21.11
C ALA A 147 11.65 13.39 22.43
N PRO A 148 10.70 14.35 22.42
CA PRO A 148 10.12 14.91 23.64
C PRO A 148 9.44 13.88 24.52
N ILE A 149 8.77 12.90 23.94
CA ILE A 149 8.10 11.81 24.64
C ILE A 149 8.85 10.50 24.37
N LYS A 150 9.38 9.88 25.43
CA LYS A 150 10.10 8.62 25.35
C LYS A 150 9.45 7.59 26.24
N VAL A 151 8.94 6.52 25.64
CA VAL A 151 8.42 5.38 26.35
C VAL A 151 9.34 4.18 26.08
N PRO A 152 10.13 3.72 27.05
CA PRO A 152 11.07 2.62 26.86
C PRO A 152 10.37 1.37 26.31
N GLY A 153 10.90 0.79 25.23
CA GLY A 153 10.34 -0.41 24.61
C GLY A 153 9.07 -0.19 23.77
N MET A 154 8.63 1.05 23.61
CA MET A 154 7.46 1.36 22.77
C MET A 154 7.78 1.25 21.29
N SER A 155 6.80 0.75 20.53
CA SER A 155 6.79 0.74 19.06
C SER A 155 5.47 1.33 18.56
N TYR A 156 5.59 2.25 17.63
CA TYR A 156 4.44 2.93 17.00
C TYR A 156 4.06 2.32 15.65
N GLN A 157 4.53 1.11 15.35
CA GLN A 157 4.15 0.41 14.13
C GLN A 157 2.63 0.14 14.12
N PRO A 158 1.89 0.62 13.11
CA PRO A 158 0.47 0.33 12.97
C PRO A 158 0.26 -1.16 12.64
N PRO A 159 -0.87 -1.75 13.04
CA PRO A 159 -1.23 -3.09 12.60
C PRO A 159 -1.57 -3.06 11.10
N ILE A 160 -1.27 -4.15 10.39
CA ILE A 160 -1.67 -4.28 8.97
C ILE A 160 -3.19 -4.27 8.81
N LEU A 161 -3.89 -4.95 9.72
CA LEU A 161 -5.35 -4.99 9.80
C LEU A 161 -5.78 -4.92 11.26
N GLY A 162 -6.94 -4.29 11.50
CA GLY A 162 -7.50 -4.15 12.84
C GLY A 162 -7.04 -2.90 13.56
N GLU A 163 -7.20 -2.89 14.87
CA GLU A 163 -6.94 -1.74 15.74
C GLU A 163 -5.80 -2.05 16.72
N LYS A 164 -5.03 -1.04 17.08
CA LYS A 164 -4.00 -1.12 18.11
C LYS A 164 -4.03 0.14 18.95
N GLN A 165 -4.27 0.00 20.25
CA GLN A 165 -4.06 1.07 21.20
C GLN A 165 -2.57 1.16 21.53
N LEU A 166 -1.96 2.30 21.28
CA LEU A 166 -0.53 2.53 21.50
C LEU A 166 -0.25 3.07 22.90
N LEU A 167 -1.08 3.99 23.38
CA LEU A 167 -0.98 4.57 24.72
C LEU A 167 -2.38 4.63 25.34
N SER A 168 -2.53 4.29 26.62
CA SER A 168 -3.70 4.62 27.42
C SER A 168 -3.31 5.79 28.32
N PHE A 169 -4.05 6.88 28.23
CA PHE A 169 -3.98 8.00 29.16
C PHE A 169 -5.17 7.83 30.12
N ASP A 170 -4.93 7.15 31.25
CA ASP A 170 -5.88 7.05 32.37
C ASP A 170 -5.77 8.31 33.23
#